data_7ac4ab7bae4b515050e9c854894357de
#
_entry.id   7ac4ab7bae4b515050e9c854894357de
#
_cell.length_a   1.000
_cell.length_b   1.000
_cell.length_c   1.000
_cell.angle_alpha   90.00
_cell.angle_beta   90.00
_cell.angle_gamma   90.00
#
_symmetry.space_group_name_H-M   'P 1'
#
loop_
_entity.id
_entity.type
_entity.pdbx_description
1 polymer ?
#
loop_
_entity_poly.entity_id
_entity_poly.type
_entity_poly.pdbx_seq_one_letter_code
_entity_poly.pdbx_strand_id
1 'polypeptide(L)'
;MENDRGLNKVVIVTRETRLRGLIKKYNTVEQAEFYIKHMGADFSDYIAEEQQYNQAVEKVKRAAGNYARVQVIDREFLPNMIFGESDIVIAVGQDGLVANTMKYLDEQQLIGINPDKKRWDGVLLPFSADDIEMILTEVIQKKRKYKNITMAKAETKDGQKMLAVNDFFIGPRTHTSARYDIWYDGKCENQSSSGIIISTGLGSTGWRKSIMAEALGILKYIEKKTEEGNFLQEMDMLQKETGFVWSEKRLMFTVIEPYPSNATKTEIVCGDISAENTLRCISKMPENGILFSDGIENDYIEFNSGTEITISIAEKQGKLVQ
;
A
#
# COMPACT_ATOMS: atom_id res chain seq x y z
N MET A 1 26.28 -13.28 -29.64
CA MET A 1 26.30 -14.09 -28.42
C MET A 1 25.49 -13.32 -27.40
N GLU A 2 24.17 -13.54 -27.35
CA GLU A 2 23.33 -13.04 -26.26
C GLU A 2 23.76 -13.73 -24.97
N ASN A 3 24.25 -12.96 -24.03
CA ASN A 3 24.50 -13.44 -22.67
C ASN A 3 23.19 -14.02 -22.14
N ASP A 4 23.10 -15.33 -22.11
CA ASP A 4 22.11 -16.07 -21.32
C ASP A 4 22.39 -15.76 -19.85
N ARG A 5 21.89 -14.59 -19.36
CA ARG A 5 21.88 -14.24 -17.94
C ARG A 5 20.84 -15.16 -17.31
N GLY A 6 21.28 -16.34 -16.94
CA GLY A 6 20.44 -17.32 -16.25
C GLY A 6 19.80 -16.70 -15.01
N LEU A 7 18.71 -17.30 -14.54
CA LEU A 7 18.03 -16.94 -13.29
C LEU A 7 19.06 -16.92 -12.14
N ASN A 8 19.25 -15.76 -11.48
CA ASN A 8 20.24 -15.63 -10.41
C ASN A 8 19.76 -16.31 -9.14
N LYS A 9 18.56 -15.97 -8.69
CA LYS A 9 17.91 -16.51 -7.49
C LYS A 9 16.41 -16.28 -7.52
N VAL A 10 15.71 -17.02 -6.65
CA VAL A 10 14.33 -16.77 -6.26
C VAL A 10 14.34 -16.21 -4.83
N VAL A 11 13.79 -15.02 -4.65
CA VAL A 11 13.65 -14.38 -3.34
C VAL A 11 12.23 -14.57 -2.85
N ILE A 12 12.05 -15.22 -1.72
CA ILE A 12 10.74 -15.42 -1.09
C ILE A 12 10.63 -14.43 0.07
N VAL A 13 9.67 -13.52 -0.04
CA VAL A 13 9.37 -12.53 1.00
C VAL A 13 8.25 -13.07 1.87
N THR A 14 8.52 -13.09 3.18
CA THR A 14 7.60 -13.58 4.21
C THR A 14 7.18 -12.45 5.14
N ARG A 15 6.17 -12.72 5.95
CA ARG A 15 5.70 -11.84 7.02
C ARG A 15 5.63 -12.57 8.35
N GLU A 16 5.66 -11.83 9.41
CA GLU A 16 5.31 -12.32 10.73
C GLU A 16 3.82 -12.69 10.80
N THR A 17 3.49 -13.84 11.37
CA THR A 17 2.11 -14.24 11.66
C THR A 17 1.62 -13.61 12.95
N ARG A 18 0.29 -13.59 13.15
CA ARG A 18 -0.30 -13.07 14.40
C ARG A 18 0.24 -13.79 15.64
N LEU A 19 0.42 -15.11 15.55
CA LEU A 19 0.96 -15.91 16.66
C LEU A 19 2.40 -15.51 16.98
N ARG A 20 3.26 -15.34 15.99
CA ARG A 20 4.66 -14.91 16.21
C ARG A 20 4.73 -13.53 16.85
N GLY A 21 3.88 -12.58 16.39
CA GLY A 21 3.79 -11.27 17.01
C GLY A 21 3.37 -11.33 18.49
N LEU A 22 2.43 -12.21 18.83
CA LEU A 22 2.05 -12.45 20.23
C LEU A 22 3.18 -13.07 21.05
N ILE A 23 3.90 -14.04 20.49
CA ILE A 23 5.05 -14.65 21.18
C ILE A 23 6.16 -13.63 21.43
N LYS A 24 6.46 -12.75 20.46
CA LYS A 24 7.39 -11.63 20.65
C LYS A 24 6.96 -10.72 21.81
N LYS A 25 5.64 -10.46 21.92
CA LYS A 25 5.08 -9.57 22.94
C LYS A 25 5.03 -10.21 24.33
N TYR A 26 4.70 -11.49 24.41
CA TYR A 26 4.44 -12.20 25.67
C TYR A 26 5.49 -13.27 26.00
N ASN A 27 6.55 -13.38 25.21
CA ASN A 27 7.72 -14.26 25.36
C ASN A 27 7.46 -15.76 25.14
N THR A 28 6.27 -16.31 25.43
CA THR A 28 5.98 -17.73 25.21
C THR A 28 4.61 -17.96 24.59
N VAL A 29 4.42 -19.16 24.02
CA VAL A 29 3.12 -19.58 23.46
C VAL A 29 2.06 -19.67 24.55
N GLU A 30 2.42 -20.20 25.71
CA GLU A 30 1.48 -20.40 26.84
C GLU A 30 1.00 -19.06 27.39
N GLN A 31 1.88 -18.05 27.48
CA GLN A 31 1.50 -16.70 27.89
C GLN A 31 0.62 -16.01 26.83
N ALA A 32 0.94 -16.16 25.55
CA ALA A 32 0.10 -15.67 24.46
C ALA A 32 -1.29 -16.33 24.48
N GLU A 33 -1.35 -17.66 24.68
CA GLU A 33 -2.60 -18.41 24.79
C GLU A 33 -3.44 -17.94 25.98
N PHE A 34 -2.82 -17.81 27.16
CA PHE A 34 -3.49 -17.30 28.34
C PHE A 34 -4.12 -15.92 28.11
N TYR A 35 -3.35 -14.99 27.50
CA TYR A 35 -3.84 -13.65 27.19
C TYR A 35 -5.04 -13.66 26.25
N ILE A 36 -4.95 -14.39 25.14
CA ILE A 36 -6.01 -14.47 24.12
C ILE A 36 -7.29 -15.11 24.69
N LYS A 37 -7.16 -16.20 25.46
CA LYS A 37 -8.30 -16.85 26.12
C LYS A 37 -8.94 -15.94 27.17
N HIS A 38 -8.12 -15.19 27.91
CA HIS A 38 -8.63 -14.24 28.91
C HIS A 38 -9.42 -13.08 28.26
N MET A 39 -9.08 -12.70 27.03
CA MET A 39 -9.81 -11.73 26.23
C MET A 39 -11.06 -12.32 25.54
N GLY A 40 -11.37 -13.59 25.76
CA GLY A 40 -12.53 -14.27 25.18
C GLY A 40 -12.38 -14.66 23.71
N ALA A 41 -11.15 -14.64 23.16
CA ALA A 41 -10.88 -15.01 21.77
C ALA A 41 -10.38 -16.46 21.64
N ASP A 42 -10.58 -17.06 20.46
CA ASP A 42 -10.16 -18.41 20.14
C ASP A 42 -8.67 -18.45 19.75
N PHE A 43 -7.85 -19.06 20.58
CA PHE A 43 -6.42 -19.23 20.31
C PHE A 43 -6.13 -20.28 19.22
N SER A 44 -7.03 -21.22 18.98
CA SER A 44 -6.84 -22.26 17.95
C SER A 44 -6.75 -21.66 16.54
N ASP A 45 -7.43 -20.54 16.30
CA ASP A 45 -7.35 -19.80 15.03
C ASP A 45 -5.95 -19.24 14.75
N TYR A 46 -5.23 -18.79 15.77
CA TYR A 46 -3.84 -18.31 15.64
C TYR A 46 -2.87 -19.46 15.29
N ILE A 47 -3.08 -20.63 15.92
CA ILE A 47 -2.29 -21.83 15.62
C ILE A 47 -2.56 -22.30 14.18
N ALA A 48 -3.83 -22.35 13.78
CA ALA A 48 -4.22 -22.77 12.44
C ALA A 48 -3.63 -21.85 11.36
N GLU A 49 -3.66 -20.53 11.57
CA GLU A 49 -3.01 -19.56 10.67
C GLU A 49 -1.51 -19.83 10.54
N GLU A 50 -0.81 -19.98 11.67
CA GLU A 50 0.64 -20.24 11.69
C GLU A 50 1.01 -21.53 10.95
N GLN A 51 0.26 -22.61 11.19
CA GLN A 51 0.51 -23.88 10.53
C GLN A 51 0.28 -23.80 9.01
N GLN A 52 -0.85 -23.25 8.59
CA GLN A 52 -1.18 -23.09 7.18
C GLN A 52 -0.17 -22.20 6.46
N TYR A 53 0.23 -21.11 7.10
CA TYR A 53 1.22 -20.17 6.56
C TYR A 53 2.59 -20.84 6.37
N ASN A 54 3.08 -21.51 7.40
CA ASN A 54 4.38 -22.20 7.34
C ASN A 54 4.39 -23.33 6.29
N GLN A 55 3.29 -24.07 6.16
CA GLN A 55 3.15 -25.09 5.11
C GLN A 55 3.23 -24.46 3.71
N ALA A 56 2.56 -23.33 3.49
CA ALA A 56 2.61 -22.62 2.22
C ALA A 56 4.03 -22.13 1.90
N VAL A 57 4.71 -21.50 2.86
CA VAL A 57 6.10 -21.02 2.69
C VAL A 57 7.06 -22.18 2.37
N GLU A 58 7.01 -23.29 3.11
CA GLU A 58 7.88 -24.44 2.86
C GLU A 58 7.59 -25.10 1.51
N LYS A 59 6.33 -25.13 1.07
CA LYS A 59 5.97 -25.64 -0.26
C LYS A 59 6.55 -24.77 -1.38
N VAL A 60 6.37 -23.44 -1.27
CA VAL A 60 6.93 -22.48 -2.23
C VAL A 60 8.46 -22.57 -2.27
N LYS A 61 9.12 -22.66 -1.12
CA LYS A 61 10.57 -22.78 -1.00
C LYS A 61 11.10 -24.06 -1.65
N ARG A 62 10.43 -25.19 -1.43
CA ARG A 62 10.81 -26.48 -2.04
C ARG A 62 10.68 -26.42 -3.55
N ALA A 63 9.55 -25.93 -4.07
CA ALA A 63 9.32 -25.81 -5.49
C ALA A 63 10.33 -24.86 -6.16
N ALA A 64 10.57 -23.68 -5.57
CA ALA A 64 11.55 -22.72 -6.08
C ALA A 64 12.98 -23.29 -6.11
N GLY A 65 13.33 -24.13 -5.15
CA GLY A 65 14.66 -24.80 -5.09
C GLY A 65 14.97 -25.71 -6.28
N ASN A 66 13.96 -26.16 -7.03
CA ASN A 66 14.14 -26.94 -8.24
C ASN A 66 14.63 -26.11 -9.45
N TYR A 67 14.52 -24.77 -9.37
CA TYR A 67 14.82 -23.87 -10.50
C TYR A 67 16.07 -23.02 -10.26
N ALA A 68 16.27 -22.54 -9.01
CA ALA A 68 17.38 -21.65 -8.70
C ALA A 68 17.70 -21.67 -7.21
N ARG A 69 18.78 -20.95 -6.84
CA ARG A 69 19.09 -20.66 -5.42
C ARG A 69 17.94 -19.89 -4.79
N VAL A 70 17.46 -20.35 -3.65
CA VAL A 70 16.38 -19.71 -2.90
C VAL A 70 16.94 -18.89 -1.74
N GLN A 71 16.47 -17.67 -1.61
CA GLN A 71 16.68 -16.81 -0.45
C GLN A 71 15.33 -16.47 0.16
N VAL A 72 15.14 -16.77 1.45
CA VAL A 72 13.94 -16.39 2.20
C VAL A 72 14.29 -15.18 3.06
N ILE A 73 13.50 -14.14 2.99
CA ILE A 73 13.65 -12.90 3.77
C ILE A 73 12.33 -12.53 4.44
N ASP A 74 12.38 -11.99 5.65
CA ASP A 74 11.23 -11.32 6.24
C ASP A 74 11.07 -9.91 5.66
N ARG A 75 9.83 -9.41 5.62
CA ARG A 75 9.51 -8.08 5.12
C ARG A 75 10.29 -6.95 5.81
N GLU A 76 10.68 -7.15 7.05
CA GLU A 76 11.46 -6.18 7.82
C GLU A 76 12.83 -5.88 7.18
N PHE A 77 13.35 -6.82 6.39
CA PHE A 77 14.64 -6.68 5.71
C PHE A 77 14.53 -6.12 4.29
N LEU A 78 13.32 -5.87 3.77
CA LEU A 78 13.13 -5.33 2.41
C LEU A 78 13.88 -4.01 2.16
N PRO A 79 13.90 -3.03 3.09
CA PRO A 79 14.60 -1.77 2.87
C PRO A 79 16.12 -1.92 2.64
N ASN A 80 16.69 -3.01 3.15
CA ASN A 80 18.14 -3.28 3.05
C ASN A 80 18.48 -4.34 1.99
N MET A 81 17.47 -4.83 1.26
CA MET A 81 17.65 -5.88 0.27
C MET A 81 18.01 -5.30 -1.10
N ILE A 82 19.03 -5.85 -1.71
CA ILE A 82 19.39 -5.56 -3.11
C ILE A 82 18.92 -6.73 -3.97
N PHE A 83 18.00 -6.44 -4.89
CA PHE A 83 17.50 -7.39 -5.85
C PHE A 83 18.34 -7.34 -7.14
N GLY A 84 18.73 -8.51 -7.66
CA GLY A 84 19.38 -8.61 -8.96
C GLY A 84 18.38 -8.45 -10.11
N GLU A 85 18.82 -7.97 -11.26
CA GLU A 85 17.98 -7.75 -12.44
C GLU A 85 17.20 -9.00 -12.89
N SER A 86 17.79 -10.18 -12.73
CA SER A 86 17.21 -11.47 -13.13
C SER A 86 16.57 -12.24 -11.97
N ASP A 87 16.42 -11.62 -10.78
CA ASP A 87 15.77 -12.29 -9.66
C ASP A 87 14.26 -12.39 -9.90
N ILE A 88 13.67 -13.51 -9.47
CA ILE A 88 12.22 -13.65 -9.36
C ILE A 88 11.86 -13.47 -7.89
N VAL A 89 10.86 -12.63 -7.64
CA VAL A 89 10.42 -12.32 -6.28
C VAL A 89 9.04 -12.90 -6.04
N ILE A 90 8.89 -13.60 -4.92
CA ILE A 90 7.63 -14.23 -4.50
C ILE A 90 7.24 -13.68 -3.14
N ALA A 91 6.09 -13.04 -3.04
CA ALA A 91 5.51 -12.63 -1.76
C ALA A 91 4.48 -13.67 -1.30
N VAL A 92 4.72 -14.30 -0.15
CA VAL A 92 3.78 -15.26 0.45
C VAL A 92 3.09 -14.61 1.62
N GLY A 93 1.81 -14.23 1.47
CA GLY A 93 1.12 -13.55 2.58
C GLY A 93 -0.19 -12.87 2.22
N GLN A 94 -0.27 -11.57 2.43
CA GLN A 94 -1.43 -10.72 2.23
C GLN A 94 -1.14 -9.64 1.18
N ASP A 95 -2.19 -8.98 0.68
CA ASP A 95 -2.07 -7.89 -0.31
C ASP A 95 -1.08 -6.80 0.12
N GLY A 96 -1.09 -6.42 1.40
CA GLY A 96 -0.14 -5.46 1.95
C GLY A 96 1.32 -5.89 1.87
N LEU A 97 1.61 -7.21 1.92
CA LEU A 97 2.98 -7.71 1.71
C LEU A 97 3.41 -7.55 0.25
N VAL A 98 2.51 -7.83 -0.70
CA VAL A 98 2.78 -7.65 -2.14
C VAL A 98 3.04 -6.19 -2.44
N ALA A 99 2.17 -5.28 -1.97
CA ALA A 99 2.34 -3.84 -2.14
C ALA A 99 3.67 -3.35 -1.54
N ASN A 100 3.96 -3.72 -0.29
CA ASN A 100 5.22 -3.33 0.36
C ASN A 100 6.46 -3.88 -0.35
N THR A 101 6.43 -5.12 -0.82
CA THR A 101 7.54 -5.72 -1.56
C THR A 101 7.80 -4.98 -2.87
N MET A 102 6.72 -4.64 -3.60
CA MET A 102 6.78 -4.01 -4.92
C MET A 102 7.55 -2.68 -4.91
N LYS A 103 7.50 -1.91 -3.84
CA LYS A 103 8.21 -0.62 -3.70
C LYS A 103 9.72 -0.74 -3.89
N TYR A 104 10.29 -1.87 -3.48
CA TYR A 104 11.72 -2.13 -3.49
C TYR A 104 12.22 -2.83 -4.76
N LEU A 105 11.29 -3.17 -5.68
CA LEU A 105 11.61 -3.77 -6.97
C LEU A 105 11.77 -2.72 -8.05
N ASP A 106 12.66 -2.98 -9.01
CA ASP A 106 12.80 -2.16 -10.22
C ASP A 106 12.13 -2.85 -11.40
N GLU A 107 12.82 -3.80 -12.03
CA GLU A 107 12.34 -4.52 -13.21
C GLU A 107 11.88 -5.96 -12.92
N GLN A 108 12.10 -6.42 -11.66
CA GLN A 108 11.76 -7.78 -11.25
C GLN A 108 10.24 -8.02 -11.27
N GLN A 109 9.86 -9.22 -11.71
CA GLN A 109 8.47 -9.66 -11.63
C GLN A 109 8.15 -10.16 -10.22
N LEU A 110 7.00 -9.76 -9.70
CA LEU A 110 6.50 -10.15 -8.39
C LEU A 110 5.37 -11.15 -8.53
N ILE A 111 5.51 -12.30 -7.89
CA ILE A 111 4.48 -13.33 -7.79
C ILE A 111 3.83 -13.23 -6.42
N GLY A 112 2.52 -13.03 -6.35
CA GLY A 112 1.75 -13.02 -5.11
C GLY A 112 1.14 -14.40 -4.83
N ILE A 113 1.48 -15.01 -3.69
CA ILE A 113 0.95 -16.29 -3.23
C ILE A 113 0.07 -16.11 -2.01
N ASN A 114 -1.19 -16.52 -2.14
CA ASN A 114 -2.15 -16.56 -1.03
C ASN A 114 -1.95 -17.86 -0.24
N PRO A 115 -1.50 -17.80 1.02
CA PRO A 115 -1.28 -18.99 1.84
C PRO A 115 -2.59 -19.61 2.34
N ASP A 116 -3.68 -18.83 2.40
CA ASP A 116 -5.00 -19.27 2.87
C ASP A 116 -6.13 -18.49 2.18
N LYS A 117 -6.62 -19.04 1.06
CA LYS A 117 -7.74 -18.46 0.27
C LYS A 117 -9.08 -18.44 1.01
N LYS A 118 -9.21 -19.17 2.13
CA LYS A 118 -10.42 -19.11 2.96
C LYS A 118 -10.42 -17.90 3.89
N ARG A 119 -9.24 -17.42 4.25
CA ARG A 119 -9.04 -16.32 5.20
C ARG A 119 -8.91 -14.96 4.51
N TRP A 120 -8.29 -14.92 3.32
CA TRP A 120 -8.04 -13.67 2.59
C TRP A 120 -8.48 -13.75 1.14
N ASP A 121 -9.15 -12.71 0.68
CA ASP A 121 -9.58 -12.58 -0.72
C ASP A 121 -8.39 -12.55 -1.68
N GLY A 122 -7.32 -11.82 -1.32
CA GLY A 122 -6.04 -11.84 -2.02
C GLY A 122 -6.11 -11.25 -3.43
N VAL A 123 -6.49 -9.98 -3.55
CA VAL A 123 -6.60 -9.27 -4.83
C VAL A 123 -5.26 -9.24 -5.59
N LEU A 124 -4.15 -9.12 -4.85
CA LEU A 124 -2.79 -9.16 -5.38
C LEU A 124 -2.13 -10.54 -5.28
N LEU A 125 -2.84 -11.54 -4.80
CA LEU A 125 -2.37 -12.89 -4.53
C LEU A 125 -3.23 -13.91 -5.28
N PRO A 126 -3.26 -13.90 -6.63
CA PRO A 126 -4.18 -14.74 -7.40
C PRO A 126 -3.87 -16.24 -7.27
N PHE A 127 -2.67 -16.58 -6.84
CA PHE A 127 -2.16 -17.94 -6.80
C PHE A 127 -2.12 -18.53 -5.39
N SER A 128 -2.21 -19.85 -5.31
CA SER A 128 -1.94 -20.65 -4.10
C SER A 128 -0.52 -21.23 -4.14
N ALA A 129 -0.06 -21.77 -3.02
CA ALA A 129 1.22 -22.48 -2.98
C ALA A 129 1.25 -23.73 -3.88
N ASP A 130 0.08 -24.25 -4.28
CA ASP A 130 -0.04 -25.41 -5.18
C ASP A 130 0.28 -25.04 -6.63
N ASP A 131 0.10 -23.80 -7.00
CA ASP A 131 0.26 -23.33 -8.38
C ASP A 131 1.72 -22.97 -8.72
N ILE A 132 2.62 -22.95 -7.72
CA ILE A 132 3.94 -22.31 -7.84
C ILE A 132 4.87 -22.92 -8.88
N GLU A 133 4.89 -24.25 -9.04
CA GLU A 133 5.77 -24.91 -10.03
C GLU A 133 5.40 -24.52 -11.46
N MET A 134 4.10 -24.51 -11.76
CA MET A 134 3.59 -24.09 -13.07
C MET A 134 3.95 -22.63 -13.32
N ILE A 135 3.68 -21.76 -12.34
CA ILE A 135 3.90 -20.31 -12.48
C ILE A 135 5.38 -20.00 -12.68
N LEU A 136 6.26 -20.58 -11.87
CA LEU A 136 7.71 -20.39 -12.02
C LEU A 136 8.20 -20.83 -13.40
N THR A 137 7.74 -21.99 -13.88
CA THR A 137 8.08 -22.47 -15.23
C THR A 137 7.70 -21.45 -16.30
N GLU A 138 6.48 -20.92 -16.24
CA GLU A 138 5.98 -19.95 -17.22
C GLU A 138 6.67 -18.59 -17.12
N VAL A 139 6.97 -18.12 -15.90
CA VAL A 139 7.70 -16.87 -15.66
C VAL A 139 9.12 -16.96 -16.19
N ILE A 140 9.85 -18.03 -15.88
CA ILE A 140 11.21 -18.28 -16.36
C ILE A 140 11.26 -18.35 -17.90
N GLN A 141 10.25 -19.00 -18.50
CA GLN A 141 10.11 -19.08 -19.96
C GLN A 141 9.56 -17.80 -20.62
N LYS A 142 9.33 -16.72 -19.83
CA LYS A 142 8.76 -15.45 -20.29
C LYS A 142 7.39 -15.60 -20.99
N LYS A 143 6.65 -16.63 -20.64
CA LYS A 143 5.30 -16.92 -21.19
C LYS A 143 4.18 -16.29 -20.36
N ARG A 144 4.45 -15.93 -19.09
CA ARG A 144 3.47 -15.38 -18.20
C ARG A 144 3.32 -13.87 -18.41
N LYS A 145 2.08 -13.39 -18.40
CA LYS A 145 1.77 -11.96 -18.44
C LYS A 145 1.88 -11.36 -17.03
N TYR A 146 2.14 -10.07 -17.00
CA TYR A 146 2.09 -9.27 -15.76
C TYR A 146 1.28 -8.00 -15.98
N LYS A 147 0.73 -7.48 -14.89
CA LYS A 147 0.14 -6.13 -14.85
C LYS A 147 1.19 -5.13 -14.42
N ASN A 148 1.25 -4.01 -15.12
CA ASN A 148 1.97 -2.84 -14.67
C ASN A 148 1.17 -2.13 -13.59
N ILE A 149 1.83 -1.77 -12.50
CA ILE A 149 1.25 -1.06 -11.35
C ILE A 149 1.94 0.29 -11.25
N THR A 150 1.19 1.37 -11.47
CA THR A 150 1.67 2.73 -11.27
C THR A 150 1.81 3.01 -9.79
N MET A 151 2.96 3.57 -9.41
CA MET A 151 3.28 3.95 -8.04
C MET A 151 3.32 5.48 -7.89
N ALA A 152 3.02 5.94 -6.69
CA ALA A 152 3.26 7.32 -6.30
C ALA A 152 4.69 7.50 -5.79
N LYS A 153 5.28 8.68 -6.02
CA LYS A 153 6.57 9.11 -5.48
C LYS A 153 6.39 10.37 -4.66
N ALA A 154 6.91 10.34 -3.44
CA ALA A 154 7.14 11.52 -2.62
C ALA A 154 8.63 11.84 -2.62
N GLU A 155 8.99 13.10 -2.80
CA GLU A 155 10.37 13.57 -2.79
C GLU A 155 10.45 14.86 -1.97
N THR A 156 11.34 14.87 -0.97
CA THR A 156 11.62 16.06 -0.17
C THR A 156 12.66 16.93 -0.85
N LYS A 157 12.73 18.20 -0.47
CA LYS A 157 13.71 19.14 -1.01
C LYS A 157 15.16 18.75 -0.71
N ASP A 158 15.42 18.03 0.36
CA ASP A 158 16.74 17.50 0.74
C ASP A 158 17.06 16.14 0.08
N GLY A 159 16.18 15.65 -0.81
CA GLY A 159 16.42 14.49 -1.65
C GLY A 159 15.98 13.14 -1.07
N GLN A 160 15.29 13.09 0.07
CA GLN A 160 14.69 11.86 0.54
C GLN A 160 13.55 11.45 -0.38
N LYS A 161 13.40 10.14 -0.64
CA LYS A 161 12.38 9.59 -1.54
C LYS A 161 11.64 8.46 -0.88
N MET A 162 10.35 8.39 -1.14
CA MET A 162 9.50 7.26 -0.77
C MET A 162 8.56 6.92 -1.93
N LEU A 163 8.24 5.64 -2.08
CA LEU A 163 7.26 5.15 -3.03
C LEU A 163 6.03 4.62 -2.30
N ALA A 164 4.87 4.74 -2.94
CA ALA A 164 3.64 4.08 -2.50
C ALA A 164 3.01 3.31 -3.65
N VAL A 165 2.55 2.11 -3.37
CA VAL A 165 1.82 1.25 -4.31
C VAL A 165 0.32 1.45 -4.17
N ASN A 166 -0.18 1.60 -2.95
CA ASN A 166 -1.58 1.93 -2.66
C ASN A 166 -1.77 3.43 -2.45
N ASP A 167 -1.22 3.95 -1.36
CA ASP A 167 -1.44 5.34 -0.98
C ASP A 167 -0.34 5.90 -0.08
N PHE A 168 -0.20 7.24 -0.10
CA PHE A 168 0.49 8.02 0.92
C PHE A 168 -0.50 8.62 1.90
N PHE A 169 -0.10 8.73 3.14
CA PHE A 169 -0.66 9.65 4.12
C PHE A 169 0.34 10.73 4.45
N ILE A 170 -0.10 11.99 4.45
CA ILE A 170 0.65 13.16 4.93
C ILE A 170 -0.16 13.80 6.05
N GLY A 171 0.38 13.84 7.25
CA GLY A 171 -0.34 14.43 8.39
C GLY A 171 0.39 14.22 9.71
N PRO A 172 -0.27 14.48 10.84
CA PRO A 172 0.32 14.25 12.15
C PRO A 172 0.27 12.78 12.55
N ARG A 173 1.27 12.33 13.29
CA ARG A 173 1.28 10.98 13.91
C ARG A 173 0.23 10.81 15.00
N THR A 174 -0.26 11.90 15.56
CA THR A 174 -1.23 11.94 16.67
C THR A 174 -2.52 12.65 16.23
N HIS A 175 -3.55 12.65 17.09
CA HIS A 175 -4.84 13.31 16.83
C HIS A 175 -4.77 14.85 16.93
N THR A 176 -3.72 15.46 16.36
CA THR A 176 -3.60 16.91 16.22
C THR A 176 -3.89 17.31 14.77
N SER A 177 -4.17 18.60 14.54
CA SER A 177 -4.41 19.07 13.19
C SER A 177 -3.12 19.08 12.36
N ALA A 178 -3.17 18.52 11.16
CA ALA A 178 -2.19 18.76 10.13
C ALA A 178 -2.24 20.24 9.72
N ARG A 179 -1.09 20.91 9.72
CA ARG A 179 -0.96 22.30 9.26
C ARG A 179 0.10 22.39 8.19
N TYR A 180 -0.26 22.94 7.04
CA TYR A 180 0.62 23.03 5.88
C TYR A 180 0.15 24.09 4.89
N ASP A 181 1.04 24.53 4.01
CA ASP A 181 0.66 25.14 2.77
C ASP A 181 0.62 24.06 1.69
N ILE A 182 -0.41 24.10 0.84
CA ILE A 182 -0.62 23.19 -0.29
C ILE A 182 -0.63 23.98 -1.59
N TRP A 183 0.12 23.49 -2.58
CA TRP A 183 0.16 24.03 -3.94
C TRP A 183 -0.34 22.98 -4.92
N TYR A 184 -1.32 23.38 -5.71
CA TYR A 184 -1.89 22.53 -6.75
C TYR A 184 -2.52 23.38 -7.83
N ASP A 185 -2.30 23.04 -9.11
CA ASP A 185 -2.87 23.72 -10.27
C ASP A 185 -2.68 25.25 -10.24
N GLY A 186 -1.44 25.69 -9.94
CA GLY A 186 -1.07 27.11 -9.87
C GLY A 186 -1.64 27.88 -8.68
N LYS A 187 -2.39 27.24 -7.80
CA LYS A 187 -2.98 27.84 -6.58
C LYS A 187 -2.19 27.41 -5.34
N CYS A 188 -2.26 28.25 -4.30
CA CYS A 188 -1.68 27.97 -2.99
C CYS A 188 -2.68 28.30 -1.89
N GLU A 189 -2.78 27.42 -0.91
CA GLU A 189 -3.61 27.62 0.28
C GLU A 189 -2.87 27.24 1.55
N ASN A 190 -3.15 27.99 2.62
CA ASN A 190 -2.86 27.56 3.99
C ASN A 190 -4.02 26.70 4.48
N GLN A 191 -3.73 25.48 4.91
CA GLN A 191 -4.75 24.55 5.36
C GLN A 191 -4.50 23.99 6.76
N SER A 192 -5.60 23.64 7.42
CA SER A 192 -5.67 22.82 8.62
C SER A 192 -6.62 21.67 8.34
N SER A 193 -6.21 20.43 8.60
CA SER A 193 -6.99 19.23 8.29
C SER A 193 -6.57 18.06 9.18
N SER A 194 -7.16 16.89 8.99
CA SER A 194 -6.65 15.66 9.61
C SER A 194 -5.52 15.00 8.80
N GLY A 195 -5.25 15.51 7.59
CA GLY A 195 -4.18 15.04 6.71
C GLY A 195 -4.58 14.98 5.25
N ILE A 196 -3.68 14.47 4.42
CA ILE A 196 -3.88 14.29 2.99
C ILE A 196 -3.62 12.83 2.65
N ILE A 197 -4.55 12.22 1.90
CA ILE A 197 -4.37 10.91 1.30
C ILE A 197 -4.08 11.08 -0.19
N ILE A 198 -3.04 10.42 -0.69
CA ILE A 198 -2.74 10.35 -2.12
C ILE A 198 -2.85 8.90 -2.55
N SER A 199 -3.83 8.57 -3.40
CA SER A 199 -4.11 7.22 -3.85
C SER A 199 -3.64 6.99 -5.28
N THR A 200 -3.05 5.81 -5.52
CA THR A 200 -2.78 5.25 -6.85
C THR A 200 -4.03 4.55 -7.41
N GLY A 201 -3.97 4.04 -8.64
CA GLY A 201 -5.02 3.20 -9.20
C GLY A 201 -5.31 1.95 -8.35
N LEU A 202 -4.28 1.34 -7.78
CA LEU A 202 -4.43 0.18 -6.88
C LEU A 202 -5.09 0.60 -5.55
N GLY A 203 -4.61 1.68 -4.93
CA GLY A 203 -5.14 2.22 -3.67
C GLY A 203 -6.53 2.82 -3.79
N SER A 204 -7.00 3.12 -5.01
CA SER A 204 -8.31 3.74 -5.24
C SER A 204 -9.49 2.94 -4.70
N THR A 205 -9.33 1.63 -4.54
CA THR A 205 -10.34 0.72 -3.97
C THR A 205 -10.22 0.52 -2.46
N GLY A 206 -9.18 1.11 -1.84
CA GLY A 206 -8.89 1.06 -0.40
C GLY A 206 -9.36 2.30 0.35
N TRP A 207 -8.44 3.07 0.93
CA TRP A 207 -8.73 4.22 1.80
C TRP A 207 -9.56 5.29 1.10
N ARG A 208 -9.23 5.63 -0.15
CA ARG A 208 -10.03 6.56 -0.96
C ARG A 208 -11.49 6.16 -1.06
N LYS A 209 -11.78 4.86 -1.24
CA LYS A 209 -13.16 4.35 -1.28
C LYS A 209 -13.91 4.63 0.03
N SER A 210 -13.23 4.53 1.17
CA SER A 210 -13.83 4.85 2.49
C SER A 210 -14.16 6.33 2.60
N ILE A 211 -13.25 7.23 2.17
CA ILE A 211 -13.50 8.68 2.14
C ILE A 211 -14.71 9.02 1.26
N MET A 212 -14.79 8.41 0.08
CA MET A 212 -15.94 8.61 -0.81
C MET A 212 -17.25 8.09 -0.22
N ALA A 213 -17.21 6.96 0.50
CA ALA A 213 -18.38 6.41 1.18
C ALA A 213 -18.88 7.35 2.30
N GLU A 214 -17.96 7.96 3.05
CA GLU A 214 -18.28 8.95 4.08
C GLU A 214 -18.93 10.19 3.46
N ALA A 215 -18.31 10.79 2.44
CA ALA A 215 -18.86 11.96 1.74
C ALA A 215 -20.26 11.70 1.20
N LEU A 216 -20.48 10.54 0.57
CA LEU A 216 -21.78 10.10 0.06
C LEU A 216 -22.79 9.91 1.20
N GLY A 217 -22.38 9.37 2.34
CA GLY A 217 -23.24 9.20 3.52
C GLY A 217 -23.74 10.53 4.05
N ILE A 218 -22.85 11.53 4.15
CA ILE A 218 -23.20 12.89 4.60
C ILE A 218 -24.19 13.54 3.62
N LEU A 219 -23.91 13.44 2.31
CA LEU A 219 -24.77 14.04 1.28
C LEU A 219 -26.16 13.39 1.25
N LYS A 220 -26.26 12.05 1.36
CA LYS A 220 -27.56 11.34 1.48
C LYS A 220 -28.33 11.77 2.72
N TYR A 221 -27.66 12.04 3.83
CA TYR A 221 -28.31 12.56 5.03
C TYR A 221 -28.87 13.98 4.85
N ILE A 222 -28.13 14.86 4.17
CA ILE A 222 -28.56 16.23 3.88
C ILE A 222 -29.75 16.23 2.94
N GLU A 223 -29.67 15.50 1.83
CA GLU A 223 -30.76 15.38 0.84
C GLU A 223 -32.06 14.89 1.46
N LYS A 224 -31.98 13.87 2.33
CA LYS A 224 -33.18 13.39 3.07
C LYS A 224 -33.84 14.47 3.92
N LYS A 225 -33.09 15.51 4.36
CA LYS A 225 -33.62 16.64 5.15
C LYS A 225 -34.17 17.79 4.32
N THR A 226 -33.65 17.97 3.09
CA THR A 226 -34.00 19.13 2.25
C THR A 226 -35.14 18.84 1.29
N GLU A 227 -35.57 17.56 1.14
CA GLU A 227 -36.63 17.10 0.18
C GLU A 227 -36.37 17.49 -1.28
N GLU A 228 -35.16 17.98 -1.63
CA GLU A 228 -34.73 18.34 -2.99
C GLU A 228 -34.07 17.12 -3.65
N GLY A 229 -34.80 16.40 -4.46
CA GLY A 229 -34.47 15.07 -4.92
C GLY A 229 -33.98 14.93 -6.36
N ASN A 230 -32.78 15.36 -6.72
CA ASN A 230 -32.13 14.91 -7.98
C ASN A 230 -30.60 14.66 -7.82
N PHE A 231 -30.03 14.93 -6.66
CA PHE A 231 -28.59 14.85 -6.43
C PHE A 231 -28.07 13.41 -6.36
N LEU A 232 -28.89 12.47 -5.90
CA LEU A 232 -28.48 11.05 -5.71
C LEU A 232 -28.19 10.31 -7.00
N GLN A 233 -28.88 10.64 -8.11
CA GLN A 233 -28.64 9.95 -9.39
C GLN A 233 -27.27 10.27 -9.99
N GLU A 234 -26.86 11.53 -9.92
CA GLU A 234 -25.52 11.96 -10.35
C GLU A 234 -24.43 11.37 -9.47
N MET A 235 -24.71 11.19 -8.18
CA MET A 235 -23.78 10.65 -7.20
C MET A 235 -23.62 9.13 -7.28
N ASP A 236 -24.64 8.38 -7.64
CA ASP A 236 -24.52 6.95 -7.91
C ASP A 236 -23.63 6.68 -9.14
N MET A 237 -23.58 7.59 -10.10
CA MET A 237 -22.63 7.55 -11.21
C MET A 237 -21.18 7.82 -10.72
N LEU A 238 -20.98 8.83 -9.88
CA LEU A 238 -19.67 9.13 -9.26
C LEU A 238 -19.16 7.98 -8.39
N GLN A 239 -20.05 7.27 -7.71
CA GLN A 239 -19.67 6.10 -6.90
C GLN A 239 -19.17 4.92 -7.76
N LYS A 240 -19.67 4.76 -8.98
CA LYS A 240 -19.21 3.73 -9.93
C LYS A 240 -17.87 4.06 -10.55
N GLU A 241 -17.49 5.34 -10.60
CA GLU A 241 -16.22 5.84 -11.16
C GLU A 241 -15.08 5.99 -10.10
N THR A 242 -15.28 5.51 -8.87
CA THR A 242 -14.32 5.74 -7.78
C THR A 242 -12.98 5.03 -7.95
N GLY A 243 -12.91 3.96 -8.74
CA GLY A 243 -11.68 3.24 -9.05
C GLY A 243 -11.12 3.60 -10.43
N PHE A 244 -9.81 3.63 -10.57
CA PHE A 244 -9.16 3.79 -11.87
C PHE A 244 -8.13 2.69 -12.11
N VAL A 245 -7.69 2.52 -13.36
CA VAL A 245 -6.87 1.40 -13.78
C VAL A 245 -5.51 1.42 -13.09
N TRP A 246 -5.02 0.27 -12.62
CA TRP A 246 -3.76 0.15 -11.87
C TRP A 246 -2.52 0.64 -12.63
N SER A 247 -2.54 0.57 -13.97
CA SER A 247 -1.45 1.02 -14.83
C SER A 247 -1.62 2.47 -15.32
N GLU A 248 -2.73 3.13 -14.98
CA GLU A 248 -2.99 4.50 -15.37
C GLU A 248 -1.99 5.45 -14.72
N LYS A 249 -1.35 6.29 -15.52
CA LYS A 249 -0.40 7.29 -15.03
C LYS A 249 -1.11 8.50 -14.43
N ARG A 250 -1.83 8.25 -13.36
CA ARG A 250 -2.61 9.22 -12.59
C ARG A 250 -2.59 8.83 -11.12
N LEU A 251 -2.56 9.82 -10.22
CA LEU A 251 -2.83 9.67 -8.80
C LEU A 251 -3.97 10.62 -8.45
N MET A 252 -4.63 10.37 -7.32
CA MET A 252 -5.62 11.30 -6.78
C MET A 252 -5.27 11.65 -5.36
N PHE A 253 -5.33 12.94 -5.00
CA PHE A 253 -5.25 13.35 -3.61
C PHE A 253 -6.62 13.76 -3.06
N THR A 254 -6.79 13.60 -1.76
CA THR A 254 -7.95 14.07 -1.00
C THR A 254 -7.47 14.57 0.36
N VAL A 255 -7.86 15.80 0.71
CA VAL A 255 -7.65 16.37 2.05
C VAL A 255 -8.76 15.86 2.95
N ILE A 256 -8.39 15.33 4.12
CA ILE A 256 -9.32 14.74 5.08
C ILE A 256 -9.71 15.81 6.10
N GLU A 257 -11.02 15.99 6.31
CA GLU A 257 -11.59 16.90 7.32
C GLU A 257 -10.97 18.32 7.27
N PRO A 258 -10.97 18.99 6.08
CA PRO A 258 -10.42 20.33 5.95
C PRO A 258 -11.23 21.31 6.79
N TYR A 259 -10.53 22.12 7.60
CA TYR A 259 -11.17 23.08 8.50
C TYR A 259 -11.08 24.52 7.96
N PRO A 260 -12.21 25.13 7.57
CA PRO A 260 -12.26 26.51 7.13
C PRO A 260 -12.20 27.47 8.34
N SER A 261 -11.33 28.50 8.26
CA SER A 261 -11.24 29.56 9.26
C SER A 261 -10.81 30.88 8.61
N ASN A 262 -10.66 31.94 9.43
CA ASN A 262 -10.11 33.20 8.94
C ASN A 262 -8.68 33.09 8.40
N ALA A 263 -7.93 32.07 8.82
CA ALA A 263 -6.53 31.84 8.44
C ALA A 263 -6.33 30.67 7.49
N THR A 264 -7.33 29.81 7.29
CA THR A 264 -7.26 28.59 6.49
C THR A 264 -8.36 28.54 5.46
N LYS A 265 -8.05 27.99 4.27
CA LYS A 265 -9.00 27.81 3.17
C LYS A 265 -9.26 26.34 2.92
N THR A 266 -10.27 26.04 2.12
CA THR A 266 -10.71 24.68 1.79
C THR A 266 -11.17 24.57 0.34
N GLU A 267 -10.49 25.26 -0.60
CA GLU A 267 -10.79 25.14 -2.04
C GLU A 267 -10.00 24.01 -2.69
N ILE A 268 -8.77 23.74 -2.21
CA ILE A 268 -7.91 22.65 -2.70
C ILE A 268 -8.13 21.42 -1.83
N VAL A 269 -9.24 20.71 -2.02
CA VAL A 269 -9.58 19.52 -1.19
C VAL A 269 -9.39 18.19 -1.91
N CYS A 270 -9.37 18.19 -3.24
CA CYS A 270 -9.09 16.99 -4.04
C CYS A 270 -8.60 17.39 -5.43
N GLY A 271 -7.94 16.45 -6.11
CA GLY A 271 -7.49 16.64 -7.48
C GLY A 271 -6.68 15.47 -8.02
N ASP A 272 -6.44 15.51 -9.33
CA ASP A 272 -5.64 14.53 -10.04
C ASP A 272 -4.18 14.99 -10.15
N ILE A 273 -3.25 14.11 -9.83
CA ILE A 273 -1.82 14.32 -10.02
C ILE A 273 -1.41 13.61 -11.30
N SER A 274 -0.79 14.34 -12.22
CA SER A 274 -0.29 13.86 -13.51
C SER A 274 1.19 14.22 -13.69
N ALA A 275 1.73 13.93 -14.87
CA ALA A 275 3.09 14.36 -15.21
C ALA A 275 3.23 15.89 -15.25
N GLU A 276 2.18 16.60 -15.67
CA GLU A 276 2.16 18.05 -15.82
C GLU A 276 1.73 18.78 -14.54
N ASN A 277 1.01 18.08 -13.64
CA ASN A 277 0.42 18.70 -12.45
C ASN A 277 0.74 17.88 -11.20
N THR A 278 1.72 18.34 -10.43
CA THR A 278 2.18 17.73 -9.19
C THR A 278 1.53 18.39 -7.98
N LEU A 279 1.47 17.65 -6.86
CA LEU A 279 1.07 18.21 -5.57
C LEU A 279 2.31 18.58 -4.76
N ARG A 280 2.37 19.81 -4.24
CA ARG A 280 3.45 20.26 -3.36
C ARG A 280 2.88 20.69 -2.02
N CYS A 281 3.52 20.28 -0.94
CA CYS A 281 3.15 20.66 0.41
C CYS A 281 4.35 21.13 1.23
N ILE A 282 4.17 22.20 2.03
CA ILE A 282 5.16 22.65 3.02
C ILE A 282 4.53 22.57 4.39
N SER A 283 5.17 21.83 5.27
CA SER A 283 4.67 21.65 6.63
C SER A 283 4.77 22.91 7.48
N LYS A 284 3.76 23.12 8.32
CA LYS A 284 3.73 24.07 9.44
C LYS A 284 3.54 23.38 10.79
N MET A 285 3.66 22.06 10.82
CA MET A 285 3.59 21.27 12.07
C MET A 285 4.92 21.37 12.79
N PRO A 286 4.97 21.85 14.04
CA PRO A 286 6.24 22.00 14.75
C PRO A 286 6.92 20.66 15.01
N GLU A 287 6.15 19.60 15.21
CA GLU A 287 6.60 18.24 15.50
C GLU A 287 5.55 17.22 15.08
N ASN A 288 5.92 15.93 15.06
CA ASN A 288 5.02 14.81 14.78
C ASN A 288 4.35 14.81 13.41
N GLY A 289 4.79 15.66 12.48
CA GLY A 289 4.38 15.58 11.09
C GLY A 289 5.10 14.43 10.40
N ILE A 290 4.37 13.61 9.66
CA ILE A 290 4.91 12.45 8.94
C ILE A 290 4.30 12.31 7.54
N LEU A 291 5.07 11.64 6.68
CA LEU A 291 4.59 11.02 5.45
C LEU A 291 4.94 9.54 5.52
N PHE A 292 3.96 8.66 5.36
CA PHE A 292 4.19 7.21 5.24
C PHE A 292 3.41 6.63 4.06
N SER A 293 3.75 5.40 3.66
CA SER A 293 3.16 4.71 2.52
C SER A 293 2.56 3.36 2.88
N ASP A 294 1.46 3.00 2.21
CA ASP A 294 0.87 1.64 2.23
C ASP A 294 0.55 1.12 3.64
N GLY A 295 0.19 2.03 4.58
CA GLY A 295 -0.16 1.69 5.95
C GLY A 295 1.03 1.26 6.83
N ILE A 296 2.29 1.54 6.44
CA ILE A 296 3.48 1.19 7.20
C ILE A 296 4.00 2.41 7.94
N GLU A 297 3.45 2.65 9.14
CA GLU A 297 3.75 3.82 9.96
C GLU A 297 5.19 3.87 10.53
N ASN A 298 5.90 2.74 10.56
CA ASN A 298 7.26 2.68 11.06
C ASN A 298 8.31 3.10 10.02
N ASP A 299 7.94 3.12 8.74
CA ASP A 299 8.75 3.60 7.62
C ASP A 299 8.16 4.91 7.12
N TYR A 300 8.65 6.03 7.64
CA TYR A 300 8.11 7.36 7.38
C TYR A 300 9.21 8.39 7.12
N ILE A 301 8.85 9.43 6.39
CA ILE A 301 9.63 10.66 6.25
C ILE A 301 9.06 11.68 7.23
N GLU A 302 9.92 12.36 8.00
CA GLU A 302 9.50 13.46 8.85
C GLU A 302 8.98 14.64 8.02
N PHE A 303 7.78 15.10 8.39
CA PHE A 303 7.13 16.25 7.75
C PHE A 303 6.89 17.37 8.76
N ASN A 304 7.96 17.80 9.42
CA ASN A 304 7.92 18.88 10.39
C ASN A 304 8.08 20.26 9.73
N SER A 305 7.88 21.33 10.48
CA SER A 305 7.84 22.72 9.99
C SER A 305 9.02 23.06 9.08
N GLY A 306 8.70 23.56 7.89
CA GLY A 306 9.65 23.90 6.84
C GLY A 306 10.01 22.75 5.90
N THR A 307 9.63 21.52 6.19
CA THR A 307 9.81 20.39 5.27
C THR A 307 8.90 20.59 4.07
N GLU A 308 9.49 20.54 2.88
CA GLU A 308 8.80 20.61 1.60
C GLU A 308 8.79 19.22 0.95
N ILE A 309 7.60 18.77 0.53
CA ILE A 309 7.40 17.51 -0.16
C ILE A 309 6.69 17.76 -1.49
N THR A 310 7.18 17.14 -2.55
CA THR A 310 6.52 17.06 -3.86
C THR A 310 6.05 15.63 -4.11
N ILE A 311 4.77 15.51 -4.47
CA ILE A 311 4.16 14.23 -4.85
C ILE A 311 3.99 14.21 -6.37
N SER A 312 4.46 13.13 -6.99
CA SER A 312 4.41 12.87 -8.42
C SER A 312 4.18 11.39 -8.70
N ILE A 313 3.99 11.05 -9.98
CA ILE A 313 4.00 9.67 -10.44
C ILE A 313 5.45 9.16 -10.42
N ALA A 314 5.66 7.95 -9.92
CA ALA A 314 6.98 7.31 -9.97
C ALA A 314 7.39 7.01 -11.42
N GLU A 315 8.69 7.10 -11.70
CA GLU A 315 9.26 6.81 -13.01
C GLU A 315 9.14 5.32 -13.36
N LYS A 316 9.24 4.45 -12.34
CA LYS A 316 9.13 3.00 -12.48
C LYS A 316 7.73 2.48 -12.15
N GLN A 317 7.36 1.36 -12.72
CA GLN A 317 6.12 0.64 -12.41
C GLN A 317 6.43 -0.74 -11.83
N GLY A 318 5.61 -1.20 -10.90
CA GLY A 318 5.66 -2.58 -10.41
C GLY A 318 5.14 -3.56 -11.47
N LYS A 319 5.66 -4.79 -11.48
CA LYS A 319 5.28 -5.87 -12.42
C LYS A 319 4.68 -7.04 -11.65
N LEU A 320 3.35 -7.06 -11.53
CA LEU A 320 2.63 -8.12 -10.83
C LEU A 320 2.22 -9.23 -11.79
N VAL A 321 2.69 -10.45 -11.56
CA VAL A 321 2.37 -11.64 -12.36
C VAL A 321 0.89 -11.99 -12.23
N GLN A 322 0.25 -12.36 -13.38
CA GLN A 322 -1.18 -12.67 -13.49
C GLN A 322 -1.42 -14.12 -13.85
#